data_d228092dd5d12bf8a82d19b60af48d0a
#
_entry.id   d228092dd5d12bf8a82d19b60af48d0a
#
_cell.length_a   1.000
_cell.length_b   1.000
_cell.length_c   1.000
_cell.angle_alpha   90.00
_cell.angle_beta   90.00
_cell.angle_gamma   90.00
#
_symmetry.space_group_name_H-M   'P 1'
#
loop_
_entity.id
_entity.type
_entity.pdbx_description
1 polymer ?
#
loop_
_entity_poly.entity_id
_entity_poly.type
_entity_poly.pdbx_seq_one_letter_code
_entity_poly.pdbx_strand_id
1 'polypeptide(L)'
;MEIVFSKNALFLADVILTDSRSLFGEKAFTKMKDAISLAIKRIEWSPRYGSLEPALADEEGEYRFVLLNKRFKMVYKIEDENHISILAIWDVKQNPNNMRLYT
;
A
#
# COMPACT_ATOMS: atom_id res chain seq x y z
N MET A 1 8.94 -11.99 -10.51
CA MET A 1 7.80 -11.21 -9.95
C MET A 1 8.08 -9.73 -10.12
N GLU A 2 7.22 -9.05 -10.83
CA GLU A 2 7.33 -7.59 -11.02
C GLU A 2 6.31 -6.88 -10.14
N ILE A 3 6.78 -5.92 -9.35
CA ILE A 3 5.93 -5.08 -8.52
C ILE A 3 6.09 -3.65 -8.98
N VAL A 4 4.99 -3.03 -9.42
CA VAL A 4 4.97 -1.68 -9.97
C VAL A 4 4.04 -0.81 -9.14
N PHE A 5 4.51 0.38 -8.75
CA PHE A 5 3.67 1.38 -8.10
C PHE A 5 2.92 2.19 -9.14
N SER A 6 1.63 2.36 -8.97
CA SER A 6 0.87 3.32 -9.77
C SER A 6 1.34 4.74 -9.44
N LYS A 7 0.99 5.69 -10.31
CA LYS A 7 1.30 7.11 -10.05
C LYS A 7 0.68 7.58 -8.74
N ASN A 8 -0.54 7.16 -8.48
CA ASN A 8 -1.23 7.50 -7.24
C ASN A 8 -0.49 6.94 -6.02
N ALA A 9 -0.07 5.67 -6.09
CA ALA A 9 0.65 5.05 -4.98
C ALA A 9 2.00 5.72 -4.71
N LEU A 10 2.72 6.10 -5.77
CA LEU A 10 3.98 6.83 -5.63
C LEU A 10 3.77 8.18 -4.96
N PHE A 11 2.74 8.91 -5.38
CA PHE A 11 2.40 10.20 -4.79
C PHE A 11 2.06 10.05 -3.31
N LEU A 12 1.22 9.08 -2.98
CA LEU A 12 0.81 8.85 -1.58
C LEU A 12 1.99 8.43 -0.71
N ALA A 13 2.87 7.57 -1.22
CA ALA A 13 4.07 7.18 -0.50
C ALA A 13 4.96 8.39 -0.19
N ASP A 14 5.14 9.27 -1.18
CA ASP A 14 5.93 10.49 -1.01
C ASP A 14 5.32 11.41 0.05
N VAL A 15 4.00 11.62 0.00
CA VAL A 15 3.28 12.44 0.97
C VAL A 15 3.47 11.88 2.38
N ILE A 16 3.26 10.59 2.56
CA ILE A 16 3.36 9.95 3.87
C ILE A 16 4.79 10.04 4.42
N LEU A 17 5.79 9.82 3.59
CA LEU A 17 7.18 9.90 4.01
C LEU A 17 7.58 11.33 4.37
N THR A 18 7.15 12.30 3.56
CA THR A 18 7.41 13.72 3.81
C THR A 18 6.75 14.17 5.11
N ASP A 19 5.49 13.80 5.31
CA ASP A 19 4.76 14.13 6.53
C ASP A 19 5.39 13.49 7.76
N SER A 20 5.82 12.23 7.64
CA SER A 20 6.49 11.55 8.76
C SER A 20 7.74 12.30 9.20
N ARG A 21 8.54 12.75 8.24
CA ARG A 21 9.76 13.52 8.54
C ARG A 21 9.42 14.89 9.14
N SER A 22 8.50 15.61 8.52
CA SER A 22 8.14 16.97 8.93
C SER A 22 7.48 17.02 10.29
N LEU A 23 6.60 16.08 10.59
CA LEU A 23 5.81 16.09 11.81
C LEU A 23 6.48 15.34 12.97
N PHE A 24 7.25 14.30 12.66
CA PHE A 24 7.76 13.38 13.68
C PHE A 24 9.28 13.14 13.61
N GLY A 25 9.96 13.66 12.59
CA GLY A 25 11.42 13.61 12.48
C GLY A 25 11.97 12.44 11.70
N GLU A 26 13.31 12.39 11.63
CA GLU A 26 14.03 11.40 10.80
C GLU A 26 13.80 9.97 11.23
N LYS A 27 13.64 9.73 12.52
CA LYS A 27 13.41 8.38 13.04
C LYS A 27 12.08 7.83 12.55
N ALA A 28 11.03 8.67 12.55
CA ALA A 28 9.71 8.29 12.04
C ALA A 28 9.75 8.06 10.53
N PHE A 29 10.48 8.89 9.80
CA PHE A 29 10.68 8.72 8.35
C PHE A 29 11.33 7.37 8.05
N THR A 30 12.43 7.05 8.74
CA THR A 30 13.14 5.79 8.54
C THR A 30 12.24 4.59 8.85
N LYS A 31 11.49 4.67 9.94
CA LYS A 31 10.57 3.60 10.34
C LYS A 31 9.49 3.35 9.28
N MET A 32 8.91 4.41 8.71
CA MET A 32 7.90 4.27 7.66
C MET A 32 8.50 3.73 6.37
N LYS A 33 9.69 4.23 6.00
CA LYS A 33 10.41 3.74 4.82
C LYS A 33 10.69 2.23 4.93
N ASP A 34 11.14 1.80 6.11
CA ASP A 34 11.42 0.37 6.36
C ASP A 34 10.15 -0.46 6.31
N ALA A 35 9.02 0.06 6.82
CA ALA A 35 7.74 -0.63 6.77
C ALA A 35 7.29 -0.86 5.32
N ILE A 36 7.44 0.14 4.45
CA ILE A 36 7.11 0.03 3.04
C ILE A 36 8.01 -1.02 2.37
N SER A 37 9.31 -0.95 2.61
CA SER A 37 10.27 -1.90 2.03
C SER A 37 9.98 -3.33 2.46
N LEU A 38 9.66 -3.55 3.73
CA LEU A 38 9.34 -4.88 4.24
C LEU A 38 8.04 -5.41 3.63
N ALA A 39 7.04 -4.54 3.48
CA ALA A 39 5.77 -4.93 2.86
C ALA A 39 5.99 -5.41 1.42
N ILE A 40 6.80 -4.67 0.65
CA ILE A 40 7.13 -5.04 -0.73
C ILE A 40 7.81 -6.41 -0.78
N LYS A 41 8.78 -6.66 0.10
CA LYS A 41 9.48 -7.95 0.15
C LYS A 41 8.53 -9.10 0.48
N ARG A 42 7.60 -8.89 1.40
CA ARG A 42 6.63 -9.92 1.79
C ARG A 42 5.67 -10.25 0.65
N ILE A 43 5.19 -9.23 -0.05
CA ILE A 43 4.32 -9.40 -1.21
C ILE A 43 5.07 -10.11 -2.34
N GLU A 44 6.34 -9.75 -2.56
CA GLU A 44 7.19 -10.36 -3.57
C GLU A 44 7.38 -11.85 -3.31
N TRP A 45 7.61 -12.22 -2.06
CA TRP A 45 7.77 -13.61 -1.68
C TRP A 45 6.45 -14.38 -1.74
N SER A 46 5.36 -13.77 -1.25
CA SER A 46 4.05 -14.42 -1.23
C SER A 46 2.98 -13.40 -1.62
N PRO A 47 2.54 -13.38 -2.88
CA PRO A 47 1.56 -12.38 -3.34
C PRO A 47 0.27 -12.36 -2.54
N ARG A 48 -0.13 -13.50 -1.98
CA ARG A 48 -1.34 -13.59 -1.17
C ARG A 48 -1.08 -13.44 0.32
N TYR A 49 0.09 -12.91 0.68
CA TYR A 49 0.42 -12.58 2.06
C TYR A 49 -0.58 -11.59 2.67
N GLY A 50 -0.99 -10.58 1.92
CA GLY A 50 -1.96 -9.61 2.39
C GLY A 50 -3.37 -10.18 2.46
N SER A 51 -4.23 -9.53 3.23
CA SER A 51 -5.64 -9.89 3.33
C SER A 51 -6.43 -9.31 2.17
N LEU A 52 -7.55 -9.94 1.80
CA LEU A 52 -8.46 -9.36 0.81
C LEU A 52 -8.97 -8.01 1.31
N GLU A 53 -9.04 -7.02 0.41
CA GLU A 53 -9.51 -5.68 0.76
C GLU A 53 -11.04 -5.61 0.69
N PRO A 54 -11.74 -5.47 1.85
CA PRO A 54 -13.22 -5.50 1.85
C PRO A 54 -13.84 -4.34 1.08
N ALA A 55 -13.20 -3.17 1.07
CA ALA A 55 -13.74 -1.99 0.37
C ALA A 55 -13.80 -2.17 -1.14
N LEU A 56 -13.06 -3.14 -1.69
CA LEU A 56 -12.97 -3.39 -3.12
C LEU A 56 -13.53 -4.77 -3.48
N ALA A 57 -14.35 -5.35 -2.60
CA ALA A 57 -14.91 -6.69 -2.82
C ALA A 57 -15.78 -6.77 -4.07
N ASP A 58 -16.41 -5.66 -4.47
CA ASP A 58 -17.28 -5.60 -5.64
C ASP A 58 -16.54 -5.28 -6.94
N GLU A 59 -15.23 -4.97 -6.83
CA GLU A 59 -14.42 -4.66 -8.00
C GLU A 59 -13.91 -5.95 -8.64
N GLU A 60 -13.80 -5.94 -9.96
CA GLU A 60 -13.22 -7.06 -10.69
C GLU A 60 -11.72 -7.14 -10.42
N GLY A 61 -11.25 -8.31 -10.01
CA GLY A 61 -9.84 -8.53 -9.72
C GLY A 61 -9.59 -8.95 -8.29
N GLU A 62 -8.34 -9.28 -7.99
CA GLU A 62 -7.94 -9.67 -6.66
C GLU A 62 -7.18 -8.52 -5.99
N TYR A 63 -7.86 -7.84 -5.07
CA TYR A 63 -7.30 -6.71 -4.34
C TYR A 63 -7.01 -7.12 -2.90
N ARG A 64 -5.78 -6.84 -2.47
CA ARG A 64 -5.33 -7.19 -1.12
C ARG A 64 -4.64 -6.00 -0.48
N PHE A 65 -4.42 -6.06 0.83
CA PHE A 65 -3.68 -5.03 1.54
C PHE A 65 -2.74 -5.63 2.56
N VAL A 66 -1.69 -4.88 2.88
CA VAL A 66 -0.85 -5.12 4.06
C VAL A 66 -0.82 -3.84 4.88
N LEU A 67 -0.67 -3.97 6.20
CA LEU A 67 -0.61 -2.82 7.09
C LEU A 67 0.81 -2.28 7.20
N LEU A 68 0.92 -0.96 7.18
CA LEU A 68 2.16 -0.24 7.43
C LEU A 68 2.02 0.42 8.80
N ASN A 69 2.77 -0.08 9.80
CA ASN A 69 2.76 0.45 11.16
C ASN A 69 1.36 0.59 11.77
N LYS A 70 0.44 -0.31 11.43
CA LYS A 70 -0.93 -0.36 11.94
C LYS A 70 -1.77 0.87 11.59
N ARG A 71 -1.26 1.80 10.80
CA ARG A 71 -1.95 3.05 10.47
C ARG A 71 -2.38 3.14 9.03
N PHE A 72 -1.60 2.61 8.11
CA PHE A 72 -1.90 2.70 6.69
C PHE A 72 -2.05 1.32 6.10
N LYS A 73 -2.96 1.20 5.13
CA LYS A 73 -3.09 0.01 4.28
C LYS A 73 -2.36 0.27 2.98
N MET A 74 -1.44 -0.59 2.61
CA MET A 74 -0.87 -0.58 1.26
C MET A 74 -1.71 -1.54 0.42
N VAL A 75 -2.54 -0.98 -0.45
CA VAL A 75 -3.50 -1.73 -1.28
C VAL A 75 -2.84 -2.11 -2.59
N TYR A 76 -2.94 -3.37 -2.96
CA TYR A 76 -2.37 -3.85 -4.19
C TYR A 76 -3.31 -4.80 -4.92
N LYS A 77 -3.09 -4.92 -6.22
CA LYS A 77 -3.83 -5.82 -7.10
C LYS A 77 -2.89 -6.88 -7.64
N ILE A 78 -3.29 -8.14 -7.56
CA ILE A 78 -2.58 -9.22 -8.23
C ILE A 78 -3.09 -9.26 -9.67
N GLU A 79 -2.24 -8.78 -10.62
CA GLU A 79 -2.61 -8.72 -12.03
C GLU A 79 -2.56 -10.11 -12.67
N ASP A 80 -1.47 -10.83 -12.41
CA ASP A 80 -1.27 -12.22 -12.85
C ASP A 80 -0.18 -12.85 -11.99
N GLU A 81 0.30 -14.04 -12.37
CA GLU A 81 1.29 -14.78 -11.57
C GLU A 81 2.62 -14.05 -11.40
N ASN A 82 2.92 -13.10 -12.27
CA ASN A 82 4.21 -12.42 -12.29
C ASN A 82 4.14 -10.91 -12.11
N HIS A 83 2.94 -10.34 -12.00
CA HIS A 83 2.75 -8.88 -11.95
C HIS A 83 1.83 -8.47 -10.82
N ILE A 84 2.29 -7.53 -10.02
CA ILE A 84 1.50 -6.93 -8.94
C ILE A 84 1.57 -5.40 -9.08
N SER A 85 0.44 -4.75 -8.94
CA SER A 85 0.34 -3.29 -8.95
C SER A 85 0.02 -2.78 -7.56
N ILE A 86 0.88 -1.93 -7.02
CA ILE A 86 0.59 -1.19 -5.78
C ILE A 86 -0.24 0.02 -6.19
N LEU A 87 -1.46 0.12 -5.66
CA LEU A 87 -2.45 1.09 -6.15
C LEU A 87 -2.68 2.27 -5.23
N ALA A 88 -2.56 2.06 -3.94
CA ALA A 88 -2.85 3.12 -2.98
C ALA A 88 -2.24 2.82 -1.63
N ILE A 89 -2.03 3.88 -0.85
CA ILE A 89 -1.71 3.78 0.57
C ILE A 89 -2.81 4.55 1.28
N TRP A 90 -3.61 3.83 2.07
CA TRP A 90 -4.85 4.33 2.64
C TRP A 90 -4.75 4.44 4.15
N ASP A 91 -5.10 5.62 4.70
CA ASP A 91 -5.15 5.80 6.15
C ASP A 91 -6.36 5.03 6.69
N VAL A 92 -6.13 4.11 7.61
CA VAL A 92 -7.20 3.25 8.15
C VAL A 92 -8.26 4.02 8.91
N LYS A 93 -8.00 5.26 9.29
CA LYS A 93 -8.97 6.12 9.97
C LYS A 93 -9.95 6.78 9.00
N GLN A 94 -9.65 6.78 7.70
CA GLN A 94 -10.56 7.35 6.70
C GLN A 94 -11.66 6.35 6.36
N ASN A 95 -12.79 6.91 5.92
CA ASN A 95 -13.94 6.09 5.54
C ASN A 95 -13.60 5.20 4.34
N PRO A 96 -13.66 3.85 4.47
CA PRO A 96 -13.35 2.94 3.36
C PRO A 96 -14.21 3.16 2.13
N ASN A 97 -15.43 3.68 2.30
CA ASN A 97 -16.33 3.97 1.18
C ASN A 97 -15.80 5.06 0.25
N ASN A 98 -14.83 5.85 0.72
CA ASN A 98 -14.20 6.90 -0.09
C ASN A 98 -12.95 6.42 -0.81
N MET A 99 -12.59 5.14 -0.67
CA MET A 99 -11.43 4.60 -1.34
C MET A 99 -11.59 4.68 -2.86
N ARG A 100 -10.57 5.21 -3.53
CA ARG A 100 -10.54 5.35 -4.98
C ARG A 100 -9.31 4.64 -5.53
N LEU A 101 -9.47 4.02 -6.68
CA LEU A 101 -8.37 3.44 -7.42
C LEU A 101 -8.02 4.37 -8.58
N TYR A 102 -6.84 4.95 -8.51
CA TYR A 102 -6.30 5.78 -9.59
C TYR A 102 -5.10 5.06 -10.19
N THR A 103 -5.21 4.74 -11.44
CA THR A 103 -4.15 4.03 -12.16
C THR A 103 -3.31 4.98 -12.99
#